data_9c47da1aa4c0bc6d0c27749569d722a3
#
_entry.id   9c47da1aa4c0bc6d0c27749569d722a3
#
_cell.length_a   1.000
_cell.length_b   1.000
_cell.length_c   1.000
_cell.angle_alpha   90.00
_cell.angle_beta   90.00
_cell.angle_gamma   90.00
#
_symmetry.space_group_name_H-M   'P 1'
#
loop_
_entity.id
_entity.type
_entity.pdbx_description
1 polymer ?
#
loop_
_entity_poly.entity_id
_entity_poly.type
_entity_poly.pdbx_seq_one_letter_code
_entity_poly.pdbx_strand_id
1 'polypeptide(L)'
;MKNRLLGCLLAASSLTLPSMGQQAKKPISLIVLEPGHFHAALVQNTRYDNVNPLVHVYATKGPDVEAYLDKIKKYNTRSDDPTQWDEKVYTGNDFFQKMLSEKAGNLVVLAGNNQKKTDYIKKSVDAGLNVLADKPMAIDAAGFSLLQEAFAQAKKKNVLLYDIMTERYEISNALQRELAQVPAIFGTLQKGTPQDPAVTKESVHHFFKYVSGEPLIRPSWFFDVKQQGEGVVDVTTHLVDLIQWSCFPNQIIDYKKDIKLINATHSATTMTPEQFKLVTKNDTYPDYLKKDVKGKNLEVYANGQIDYTLRGVHARASVIWNFQAPQGTGDTHYSIMKGSKANLIIRQGKEQNFKPVLYIEALSNTPAYEKSVAEAFKKVQTTYPGIELKKNGKGWEVVIPKKYDIGHEAHFSQVAKKYMDFLKAGKLPEWEVPNMISKYYTTTQALKMAQSKSAVNR
;
A
#
# COMPACT_ATOMS: atom_id res chain seq x y z
N MET A 1 37.28 -78.95 -34.85
CA MET A 1 36.22 -78.52 -33.92
C MET A 1 36.16 -76.99 -33.92
N LYS A 2 35.18 -76.47 -34.56
CA LYS A 2 35.04 -75.00 -34.88
C LYS A 2 34.08 -74.37 -33.91
N ASN A 3 34.54 -73.46 -33.04
CA ASN A 3 33.64 -72.60 -32.18
C ASN A 3 33.30 -71.32 -33.00
N ARG A 4 32.00 -71.13 -33.17
CA ARG A 4 31.41 -69.88 -33.69
C ARG A 4 31.02 -69.01 -32.53
N LEU A 5 31.64 -67.84 -32.44
CA LEU A 5 31.16 -66.76 -31.55
C LEU A 5 30.04 -65.96 -32.25
N LEU A 6 28.91 -65.90 -31.61
CA LEU A 6 27.74 -65.11 -32.02
C LEU A 6 27.83 -63.71 -31.33
N GLY A 7 28.10 -62.67 -32.13
CA GLY A 7 28.10 -61.30 -31.61
C GLY A 7 26.68 -60.73 -31.60
N CYS A 8 26.19 -60.35 -30.44
CA CYS A 8 24.95 -59.54 -30.27
C CYS A 8 25.28 -58.07 -30.44
N LEU A 9 24.79 -57.43 -31.49
CA LEU A 9 24.75 -55.97 -31.61
C LEU A 9 23.54 -55.44 -30.76
N LEU A 10 23.86 -54.70 -29.69
CA LEU A 10 22.90 -53.87 -28.98
C LEU A 10 22.78 -52.54 -29.71
N ALA A 11 21.63 -52.31 -30.37
CA ALA A 11 21.27 -51.01 -30.90
C ALA A 11 20.76 -50.13 -29.77
N ALA A 12 21.57 -49.13 -29.34
CA ALA A 12 21.15 -48.10 -28.41
C ALA A 12 20.27 -47.06 -29.15
N SER A 13 18.96 -47.15 -28.99
CA SER A 13 18.03 -46.11 -29.43
C SER A 13 18.07 -44.93 -28.45
N SER A 14 18.73 -43.83 -28.83
CA SER A 14 18.72 -42.57 -28.13
C SER A 14 17.32 -41.92 -28.24
N LEU A 15 16.51 -42.03 -27.18
CA LEU A 15 15.31 -41.24 -27.01
C LEU A 15 15.72 -39.80 -26.75
N THR A 16 15.65 -38.95 -27.75
CA THR A 16 15.69 -37.48 -27.59
C THR A 16 14.37 -37.03 -26.98
N LEU A 17 14.39 -36.73 -25.69
CA LEU A 17 13.30 -36.02 -25.03
C LEU A 17 13.18 -34.61 -25.66
N PRO A 18 11.97 -34.18 -26.09
CA PRO A 18 11.81 -32.83 -26.55
C PRO A 18 12.11 -31.88 -25.37
N SER A 19 13.13 -31.04 -25.53
CA SER A 19 13.37 -29.90 -24.67
C SER A 19 12.09 -29.07 -24.67
N MET A 20 11.36 -29.05 -23.56
CA MET A 20 10.30 -28.07 -23.35
C MET A 20 10.94 -26.69 -23.38
N GLY A 21 10.95 -26.09 -24.55
CA GLY A 21 11.37 -24.71 -24.75
C GLY A 21 10.60 -23.84 -23.78
N GLN A 22 11.31 -23.23 -22.87
CA GLN A 22 10.78 -22.20 -21.97
C GLN A 22 10.21 -21.09 -22.86
N GLN A 23 8.88 -21.08 -23.05
CA GLN A 23 8.21 -20.02 -23.81
C GLN A 23 8.64 -18.68 -23.22
N ALA A 24 9.36 -17.88 -23.99
CA ALA A 24 9.77 -16.54 -23.57
C ALA A 24 8.52 -15.78 -23.15
N LYS A 25 8.41 -15.46 -21.85
CA LYS A 25 7.26 -14.76 -21.33
C LYS A 25 7.20 -13.40 -22.02
N LYS A 26 5.99 -13.01 -22.48
CA LYS A 26 5.76 -11.71 -23.11
C LYS A 26 6.24 -10.59 -22.19
N PRO A 27 6.93 -9.57 -22.72
CA PRO A 27 7.32 -8.41 -21.92
C PRO A 27 6.09 -7.74 -21.29
N ILE A 28 6.27 -7.15 -20.13
CA ILE A 28 5.23 -6.36 -19.48
C ILE A 28 5.13 -5.02 -20.24
N SER A 29 3.92 -4.70 -20.70
CA SER A 29 3.62 -3.44 -21.38
C SER A 29 2.60 -2.67 -20.57
N LEU A 30 2.97 -1.47 -20.11
CA LEU A 30 2.16 -0.67 -19.22
C LEU A 30 1.04 0.06 -19.96
N ILE A 31 -0.11 0.12 -19.34
CA ILE A 31 -1.22 1.02 -19.65
C ILE A 31 -1.42 1.88 -18.40
N VAL A 32 -1.29 3.18 -18.50
CA VAL A 32 -1.63 4.12 -17.42
C VAL A 32 -3.01 4.69 -17.69
N LEU A 33 -3.94 4.47 -16.77
CA LEU A 33 -5.33 4.86 -16.93
C LEU A 33 -5.70 5.98 -15.95
N GLU A 34 -6.09 7.13 -16.49
CA GLU A 34 -6.55 8.33 -15.77
C GLU A 34 -5.65 8.71 -14.58
N PRO A 35 -4.37 9.06 -14.83
CA PRO A 35 -3.39 9.36 -13.79
C PRO A 35 -3.70 10.71 -13.13
N GLY A 36 -4.49 10.71 -12.05
CA GLY A 36 -4.90 11.93 -11.33
C GLY A 36 -4.20 12.11 -9.97
N HIS A 37 -3.40 11.13 -9.55
CA HIS A 37 -2.59 11.21 -8.35
C HIS A 37 -1.11 11.04 -8.71
N PHE A 38 -0.21 11.76 -8.01
CA PHE A 38 1.23 11.72 -8.32
C PHE A 38 1.84 10.30 -8.20
N HIS A 39 1.17 9.40 -7.51
CA HIS A 39 1.56 8.00 -7.42
C HIS A 39 1.59 7.27 -8.77
N ALA A 40 0.79 7.70 -9.75
CA ALA A 40 0.81 7.10 -11.09
C ALA A 40 2.22 7.13 -11.70
N ALA A 41 2.91 8.26 -11.58
CA ALA A 41 4.27 8.41 -12.08
C ALA A 41 5.30 7.63 -11.25
N LEU A 42 5.06 7.39 -9.95
CA LEU A 42 6.02 6.69 -9.08
C LEU A 42 6.25 5.24 -9.49
N VAL A 43 5.30 4.60 -10.16
CA VAL A 43 5.51 3.26 -10.75
C VAL A 43 6.60 3.29 -11.81
N GLN A 44 6.80 4.42 -12.47
CA GLN A 44 7.79 4.65 -13.52
C GLN A 44 9.03 5.42 -13.01
N ASN A 45 9.19 5.58 -11.72
CA ASN A 45 10.35 6.27 -11.13
C ASN A 45 11.70 5.56 -11.41
N THR A 46 11.68 4.28 -11.76
CA THR A 46 12.86 3.50 -12.15
C THR A 46 12.55 2.62 -13.36
N ARG A 47 13.58 2.06 -13.97
CA ARG A 47 13.47 1.06 -15.05
C ARG A 47 13.34 -0.34 -14.47
N TYR A 48 12.71 -1.24 -15.23
CA TYR A 48 12.55 -2.65 -14.89
C TYR A 48 12.92 -3.52 -16.07
N ASP A 49 13.72 -4.56 -15.84
CA ASP A 49 14.36 -5.39 -16.89
C ASP A 49 13.40 -6.00 -17.94
N ASN A 50 12.15 -6.27 -17.56
CA ASN A 50 11.18 -6.96 -18.44
C ASN A 50 9.97 -6.07 -18.78
N VAL A 51 10.10 -4.75 -18.65
CA VAL A 51 9.04 -3.79 -18.96
C VAL A 51 9.37 -3.02 -20.22
N ASN A 52 8.41 -3.00 -21.14
CA ASN A 52 8.54 -2.22 -22.37
C ASN A 52 8.64 -0.72 -22.03
N PRO A 53 9.59 0.03 -22.56
CA PRO A 53 9.67 1.47 -22.33
C PRO A 53 8.50 2.24 -22.94
N LEU A 54 7.79 1.71 -23.96
CA LEU A 54 6.58 2.31 -24.51
C LEU A 54 5.41 2.08 -23.55
N VAL A 55 4.82 3.19 -23.08
CA VAL A 55 3.69 3.21 -22.16
C VAL A 55 2.47 3.85 -22.83
N HIS A 56 1.33 3.20 -22.79
CA HIS A 56 0.10 3.73 -23.33
C HIS A 56 -0.69 4.45 -22.25
N VAL A 57 -0.95 5.73 -22.41
CA VAL A 57 -1.67 6.59 -21.46
C VAL A 57 -3.05 6.91 -22.00
N TYR A 58 -4.09 6.56 -21.25
CA TYR A 58 -5.48 6.86 -21.60
C TYR A 58 -6.12 7.69 -20.48
N ALA A 59 -6.52 8.91 -20.79
CA ALA A 59 -7.03 9.86 -19.81
C ALA A 59 -7.98 10.88 -20.45
N THR A 60 -8.68 11.64 -19.62
CA THR A 60 -9.26 12.91 -20.03
C THR A 60 -8.17 13.96 -20.19
N LYS A 61 -8.35 14.92 -21.12
CA LYS A 61 -7.46 16.08 -21.23
C LYS A 61 -7.62 16.96 -19.99
N GLY A 62 -6.52 17.34 -19.37
CA GLY A 62 -6.55 18.24 -18.22
C GLY A 62 -5.26 18.24 -17.38
N PRO A 63 -5.26 19.00 -16.26
CA PRO A 63 -4.08 19.22 -15.45
C PRO A 63 -3.54 17.92 -14.81
N ASP A 64 -4.37 16.94 -14.56
CA ASP A 64 -3.96 15.66 -13.92
C ASP A 64 -3.00 14.88 -14.84
N VAL A 65 -3.39 14.68 -16.11
CA VAL A 65 -2.53 13.98 -17.07
C VAL A 65 -1.29 14.80 -17.43
N GLU A 66 -1.39 16.13 -17.50
CA GLU A 66 -0.27 17.00 -17.73
C GLU A 66 0.76 16.92 -16.60
N ALA A 67 0.32 16.97 -15.33
CA ALA A 67 1.19 16.81 -14.17
C ALA A 67 1.88 15.44 -14.12
N TYR A 68 1.20 14.36 -14.56
CA TYR A 68 1.80 13.06 -14.71
C TYR A 68 2.93 13.07 -15.77
N LEU A 69 2.66 13.58 -16.96
CA LEU A 69 3.63 13.64 -18.06
C LEU A 69 4.87 14.49 -17.71
N ASP A 70 4.68 15.60 -16.99
CA ASP A 70 5.77 16.41 -16.48
C ASP A 70 6.69 15.65 -15.52
N LYS A 71 6.11 14.80 -14.66
CA LYS A 71 6.91 13.93 -13.77
C LYS A 71 7.71 12.90 -14.56
N ILE A 72 7.10 12.24 -15.54
CA ILE A 72 7.81 11.28 -16.40
C ILE A 72 8.95 11.96 -17.15
N LYS A 73 8.71 13.15 -17.70
CA LYS A 73 9.77 13.95 -18.34
C LYS A 73 10.93 14.24 -17.36
N LYS A 74 10.63 14.61 -16.11
CA LYS A 74 11.65 14.81 -15.07
C LYS A 74 12.45 13.54 -14.79
N TYR A 75 11.80 12.38 -14.72
CA TYR A 75 12.49 11.10 -14.54
C TYR A 75 13.40 10.75 -15.73
N ASN A 76 12.96 11.01 -16.95
CA ASN A 76 13.75 10.78 -18.16
C ASN A 76 14.95 11.73 -18.30
N THR A 77 14.89 12.93 -17.71
CA THR A 77 15.93 13.97 -17.89
C THR A 77 16.78 14.26 -16.65
N ARG A 78 16.52 13.59 -15.53
CA ARG A 78 17.34 13.76 -14.32
C ARG A 78 18.76 13.27 -14.52
N SER A 79 19.72 13.87 -13.81
CA SER A 79 21.15 13.56 -13.94
C SER A 79 21.53 12.22 -13.31
N ASP A 80 20.78 11.78 -12.28
CA ASP A 80 21.05 10.53 -11.57
C ASP A 80 19.98 9.49 -11.93
N ASP A 81 20.40 8.33 -12.42
CA ASP A 81 19.55 7.21 -12.87
C ASP A 81 18.38 7.62 -13.79
N PRO A 82 18.63 8.29 -14.95
CA PRO A 82 17.57 8.68 -15.87
C PRO A 82 16.82 7.49 -16.41
N THR A 83 15.49 7.62 -16.52
CA THR A 83 14.65 6.63 -17.19
C THR A 83 14.59 6.89 -18.70
N GLN A 84 13.86 6.03 -19.45
CA GLN A 84 13.69 6.15 -20.90
C GLN A 84 12.28 5.74 -21.32
N TRP A 85 11.29 6.29 -20.56
CA TRP A 85 9.89 6.02 -20.86
C TRP A 85 9.44 6.82 -22.08
N ASP A 86 8.65 6.18 -22.94
CA ASP A 86 8.04 6.76 -24.14
C ASP A 86 6.51 6.66 -23.99
N GLU A 87 5.84 7.80 -23.75
CA GLU A 87 4.41 7.86 -23.50
C GLU A 87 3.61 8.11 -24.79
N LYS A 88 2.83 7.10 -25.20
CA LYS A 88 1.81 7.27 -26.23
C LYS A 88 0.47 7.65 -25.59
N VAL A 89 0.14 8.95 -25.67
CA VAL A 89 -0.98 9.55 -24.95
C VAL A 89 -2.23 9.65 -25.80
N TYR A 90 -3.37 9.23 -25.26
CA TYR A 90 -4.70 9.44 -25.81
C TYR A 90 -5.59 10.15 -24.78
N THR A 91 -6.15 11.33 -25.14
CA THR A 91 -6.95 12.19 -24.24
C THR A 91 -8.36 12.47 -24.79
N GLY A 92 -8.99 11.49 -25.44
CA GLY A 92 -10.38 11.61 -25.90
C GLY A 92 -11.40 11.31 -24.79
N ASN A 93 -12.63 11.77 -24.96
CA ASN A 93 -13.72 11.48 -24.02
C ASN A 93 -14.06 9.98 -23.92
N ASP A 94 -13.70 9.20 -24.91
CA ASP A 94 -13.87 7.74 -25.02
C ASP A 94 -12.60 6.98 -24.57
N PHE A 95 -11.68 7.64 -23.88
CA PHE A 95 -10.37 7.09 -23.52
C PHE A 95 -10.44 5.69 -22.88
N PHE A 96 -11.44 5.45 -22.05
CA PHE A 96 -11.60 4.17 -21.38
C PHE A 96 -12.08 3.05 -22.31
N GLN A 97 -13.06 3.35 -23.16
CA GLN A 97 -13.56 2.42 -24.18
C GLN A 97 -12.46 2.08 -25.18
N LYS A 98 -11.68 3.10 -25.57
CA LYS A 98 -10.53 2.93 -26.46
C LYS A 98 -9.48 2.02 -25.83
N MET A 99 -9.12 2.25 -24.57
CA MET A 99 -8.19 1.39 -23.82
C MET A 99 -8.67 -0.08 -23.80
N LEU A 100 -9.97 -0.31 -23.50
CA LEU A 100 -10.56 -1.64 -23.45
C LEU A 100 -10.60 -2.33 -24.83
N SER A 101 -10.77 -1.58 -25.91
CA SER A 101 -10.77 -2.13 -27.27
C SER A 101 -9.37 -2.39 -27.81
N GLU A 102 -8.42 -1.48 -27.62
CA GLU A 102 -7.05 -1.60 -28.13
C GLU A 102 -6.21 -2.61 -27.34
N LYS A 103 -6.33 -2.63 -26.01
CA LYS A 103 -5.53 -3.48 -25.13
C LYS A 103 -4.04 -3.40 -25.50
N ALA A 104 -3.54 -2.17 -25.65
CA ALA A 104 -2.21 -1.90 -26.15
C ALA A 104 -1.07 -2.32 -25.19
N GLY A 105 -1.42 -2.81 -24.00
CA GLY A 105 -0.53 -3.40 -23.00
C GLY A 105 -1.18 -4.59 -22.31
N ASN A 106 -0.53 -5.11 -21.28
CA ASN A 106 -1.01 -6.25 -20.49
C ASN A 106 -1.06 -5.98 -18.98
N LEU A 107 -0.67 -4.78 -18.54
CA LEU A 107 -0.73 -4.32 -17.16
C LEU A 107 -1.31 -2.91 -17.09
N VAL A 108 -2.47 -2.77 -16.46
CA VAL A 108 -3.10 -1.47 -16.19
C VAL A 108 -2.64 -0.94 -14.84
N VAL A 109 -2.08 0.26 -14.84
CA VAL A 109 -1.72 1.03 -13.64
C VAL A 109 -2.81 2.06 -13.36
N LEU A 110 -3.37 2.03 -12.15
CA LEU A 110 -4.44 2.90 -11.69
C LEU A 110 -4.01 3.68 -10.45
N ALA A 111 -3.79 4.99 -10.59
CA ALA A 111 -3.54 5.89 -9.47
C ALA A 111 -4.13 7.28 -9.79
N GLY A 112 -5.34 7.51 -9.35
CA GLY A 112 -6.09 8.74 -9.61
C GLY A 112 -7.34 8.83 -8.76
N ASN A 113 -8.36 9.48 -9.29
CA ASN A 113 -9.66 9.63 -8.66
C ASN A 113 -10.27 8.27 -8.28
N ASN A 114 -10.67 8.13 -7.00
CA ASN A 114 -11.13 6.86 -6.46
C ASN A 114 -12.59 6.53 -6.80
N GLN A 115 -13.39 7.53 -7.21
CA GLN A 115 -14.82 7.35 -7.46
C GLN A 115 -15.10 6.28 -8.53
N LYS A 116 -14.31 6.27 -9.62
CA LYS A 116 -14.45 5.32 -10.72
C LYS A 116 -13.45 4.16 -10.66
N LYS A 117 -12.54 4.19 -9.72
CA LYS A 117 -11.41 3.24 -9.68
C LYS A 117 -11.86 1.79 -9.64
N THR A 118 -12.85 1.44 -8.80
CA THR A 118 -13.33 0.06 -8.71
C THR A 118 -13.99 -0.42 -10.01
N ASP A 119 -14.72 0.46 -10.71
CA ASP A 119 -15.29 0.17 -12.03
C ASP A 119 -14.18 -0.05 -13.09
N TYR A 120 -13.16 0.80 -13.08
CA TYR A 120 -11.99 0.63 -13.95
C TYR A 120 -11.25 -0.68 -13.69
N ILE A 121 -11.04 -1.05 -12.41
CA ILE A 121 -10.47 -2.33 -12.02
C ILE A 121 -11.30 -3.49 -12.59
N LYS A 122 -12.61 -3.49 -12.32
CA LYS A 122 -13.50 -4.57 -12.74
C LYS A 122 -13.50 -4.78 -14.25
N LYS A 123 -13.67 -3.69 -15.02
CA LYS A 123 -13.72 -3.74 -16.49
C LYS A 123 -12.37 -4.09 -17.10
N SER A 124 -11.26 -3.65 -16.53
CA SER A 124 -9.91 -4.04 -16.97
C SER A 124 -9.68 -5.55 -16.78
N VAL A 125 -10.07 -6.07 -15.62
CA VAL A 125 -10.02 -7.52 -15.33
C VAL A 125 -10.93 -8.30 -16.27
N ASP A 126 -12.16 -7.82 -16.54
CA ASP A 126 -13.08 -8.44 -17.49
C ASP A 126 -12.49 -8.49 -18.91
N ALA A 127 -11.72 -7.48 -19.27
CA ALA A 127 -11.01 -7.43 -20.55
C ALA A 127 -9.78 -8.37 -20.61
N GLY A 128 -9.41 -9.02 -19.49
CA GLY A 128 -8.29 -9.94 -19.40
C GLY A 128 -6.94 -9.23 -19.17
N LEU A 129 -6.97 -8.03 -18.59
CA LEU A 129 -5.76 -7.26 -18.26
C LEU A 129 -5.37 -7.44 -16.78
N ASN A 130 -4.07 -7.52 -16.51
CA ASN A 130 -3.56 -7.43 -15.15
C ASN A 130 -3.73 -6.00 -14.63
N VAL A 131 -3.89 -5.85 -13.31
CA VAL A 131 -4.13 -4.53 -12.70
C VAL A 131 -3.22 -4.34 -11.49
N LEU A 132 -2.50 -3.21 -11.47
CA LEU A 132 -1.82 -2.66 -10.31
C LEU A 132 -2.52 -1.35 -9.93
N ALA A 133 -3.25 -1.36 -8.83
CA ALA A 133 -4.06 -0.22 -8.42
C ALA A 133 -3.51 0.43 -7.15
N ASP A 134 -3.42 1.74 -7.14
CA ASP A 134 -3.17 2.50 -5.91
C ASP A 134 -4.34 2.35 -4.93
N LYS A 135 -4.03 2.38 -3.65
CA LYS A 135 -5.04 2.37 -2.59
C LYS A 135 -5.84 3.71 -2.58
N PRO A 136 -7.08 3.72 -2.10
CA PRO A 136 -7.94 2.56 -1.90
C PRO A 136 -8.50 2.04 -3.23
N MET A 137 -8.67 0.71 -3.33
CA MET A 137 -9.35 0.12 -4.49
C MET A 137 -10.88 0.22 -4.41
N ALA A 138 -11.43 0.45 -3.21
CA ALA A 138 -12.85 0.68 -2.96
C ALA A 138 -13.02 1.69 -1.82
N ILE A 139 -13.94 2.63 -1.96
CA ILE A 139 -14.21 3.71 -0.98
C ILE A 139 -15.55 3.59 -0.26
N ASP A 140 -16.36 2.61 -0.62
CA ASP A 140 -17.68 2.36 -0.01
C ASP A 140 -18.09 0.88 -0.14
N ALA A 141 -19.25 0.54 0.41
CA ALA A 141 -19.77 -0.83 0.40
C ALA A 141 -20.13 -1.34 -1.01
N ALA A 142 -20.56 -0.47 -1.91
CA ALA A 142 -20.88 -0.86 -3.30
C ALA A 142 -19.59 -1.17 -4.06
N GLY A 143 -18.58 -0.31 -3.93
CA GLY A 143 -17.24 -0.54 -4.46
C GLY A 143 -16.61 -1.82 -3.91
N PHE A 144 -16.81 -2.12 -2.60
CA PHE A 144 -16.31 -3.38 -2.04
C PHE A 144 -16.96 -4.61 -2.70
N SER A 145 -18.27 -4.59 -2.93
CA SER A 145 -18.97 -5.70 -3.61
C SER A 145 -18.43 -5.90 -5.02
N LEU A 146 -18.26 -4.82 -5.77
CA LEU A 146 -17.70 -4.85 -7.12
C LEU A 146 -16.22 -5.31 -7.14
N LEU A 147 -15.45 -4.94 -6.12
CA LEU A 147 -14.06 -5.39 -5.97
C LEU A 147 -13.97 -6.90 -5.71
N GLN A 148 -14.89 -7.46 -4.90
CA GLN A 148 -14.98 -8.92 -4.72
C GLN A 148 -15.25 -9.65 -6.04
N GLU A 149 -16.16 -9.12 -6.86
CA GLU A 149 -16.43 -9.65 -8.20
C GLU A 149 -15.19 -9.55 -9.10
N ALA A 150 -14.43 -8.43 -9.01
CA ALA A 150 -13.20 -8.25 -9.77
C ALA A 150 -12.15 -9.31 -9.39
N PHE A 151 -11.94 -9.61 -8.10
CA PHE A 151 -11.04 -10.68 -7.67
C PHE A 151 -11.51 -12.08 -8.14
N ALA A 152 -12.81 -12.36 -8.06
CA ALA A 152 -13.36 -13.62 -8.56
C ALA A 152 -13.15 -13.77 -10.08
N GLN A 153 -13.31 -12.69 -10.82
CA GLN A 153 -13.11 -12.66 -12.26
C GLN A 153 -11.63 -12.74 -12.63
N ALA A 154 -10.73 -12.07 -11.88
CA ALA A 154 -9.30 -12.16 -12.08
C ALA A 154 -8.80 -13.61 -12.00
N LYS A 155 -9.30 -14.37 -11.01
CA LYS A 155 -9.04 -15.81 -10.89
C LYS A 155 -9.52 -16.59 -12.12
N LYS A 156 -10.75 -16.32 -12.63
CA LYS A 156 -11.30 -16.99 -13.82
C LYS A 156 -10.54 -16.65 -15.09
N LYS A 157 -10.06 -15.41 -15.21
CA LYS A 157 -9.32 -14.92 -16.39
C LYS A 157 -7.84 -15.21 -16.33
N ASN A 158 -7.34 -15.77 -15.22
CA ASN A 158 -5.92 -15.98 -14.95
C ASN A 158 -5.10 -14.70 -15.11
N VAL A 159 -5.61 -13.58 -14.57
CA VAL A 159 -4.92 -12.29 -14.48
C VAL A 159 -4.73 -11.92 -13.02
N LEU A 160 -3.75 -11.06 -12.74
CA LEU A 160 -3.42 -10.64 -11.38
C LEU A 160 -3.97 -9.24 -11.12
N LEU A 161 -4.65 -9.09 -9.99
CA LEU A 161 -5.12 -7.83 -9.42
C LEU A 161 -4.41 -7.62 -8.08
N TYR A 162 -3.71 -6.50 -7.95
CA TYR A 162 -2.90 -6.19 -6.75
C TYR A 162 -2.97 -4.71 -6.40
N ASP A 163 -2.89 -4.40 -5.10
CA ASP A 163 -2.84 -3.02 -4.64
C ASP A 163 -1.44 -2.57 -4.21
N ILE A 164 -1.22 -1.26 -4.23
CA ILE A 164 0.07 -0.67 -3.89
C ILE A 164 0.10 -0.36 -2.38
N MET A 165 0.82 -1.21 -1.62
CA MET A 165 1.01 -1.08 -0.17
C MET A 165 2.47 -0.74 0.16
N THR A 166 2.82 0.53 0.05
CA THR A 166 4.18 1.04 0.24
C THR A 166 4.70 0.92 1.67
N GLU A 167 3.79 1.05 2.66
CA GLU A 167 4.16 1.06 4.08
C GLU A 167 4.72 -0.27 4.59
N ARG A 168 4.52 -1.37 3.86
CA ARG A 168 5.18 -2.66 4.14
C ARG A 168 6.70 -2.62 3.93
N TYR A 169 7.19 -1.64 3.17
CA TYR A 169 8.62 -1.47 2.82
C TYR A 169 9.31 -0.42 3.67
N GLU A 170 8.57 0.37 4.43
CA GLU A 170 9.14 1.27 5.41
C GLU A 170 9.86 0.44 6.48
N ILE A 171 11.14 0.77 6.74
CA ILE A 171 12.05 -0.10 7.50
C ILE A 171 11.61 -0.34 8.95
N SER A 172 11.01 0.64 9.63
CA SER A 172 10.55 0.45 11.01
C SER A 172 9.35 -0.49 11.07
N ASN A 173 8.43 -0.43 10.08
CA ASN A 173 7.32 -1.38 9.94
C ASN A 173 7.82 -2.80 9.63
N ALA A 174 8.79 -2.92 8.72
CA ALA A 174 9.40 -4.22 8.38
C ALA A 174 10.06 -4.85 9.60
N LEU A 175 10.87 -4.09 10.34
CA LEU A 175 11.52 -4.56 11.57
C LEU A 175 10.53 -4.87 12.69
N GLN A 176 9.47 -4.06 12.86
CA GLN A 176 8.43 -4.33 13.84
C GLN A 176 7.76 -5.70 13.55
N ARG A 177 7.45 -5.97 12.28
CA ARG A 177 6.92 -7.28 11.86
C ARG A 177 7.90 -8.41 12.15
N GLU A 178 9.16 -8.29 11.76
CA GLU A 178 10.18 -9.33 11.98
C GLU A 178 10.39 -9.62 13.47
N LEU A 179 10.52 -8.58 14.29
CA LEU A 179 10.71 -8.71 15.74
C LEU A 179 9.48 -9.35 16.43
N ALA A 180 8.27 -9.07 15.93
CA ALA A 180 7.05 -9.69 16.44
C ALA A 180 7.00 -11.21 16.20
N GLN A 181 7.78 -11.73 15.26
CA GLN A 181 7.92 -13.17 14.98
C GLN A 181 9.08 -13.82 15.76
N VAL A 182 9.75 -13.10 16.66
CA VAL A 182 10.85 -13.64 17.50
C VAL A 182 10.38 -13.86 18.94
N PRO A 183 9.99 -15.09 19.34
CA PRO A 183 9.43 -15.35 20.67
C PRO A 183 10.39 -15.05 21.82
N ALA A 184 11.70 -15.08 21.57
CA ALA A 184 12.72 -14.72 22.54
C ALA A 184 12.68 -13.22 22.92
N ILE A 185 12.27 -12.36 21.97
CA ILE A 185 12.14 -10.91 22.14
C ILE A 185 10.71 -10.52 22.51
N PHE A 186 9.74 -10.87 21.67
CA PHE A 186 8.36 -10.39 21.75
C PHE A 186 7.46 -11.27 22.63
N GLY A 187 7.77 -12.57 22.71
CA GLY A 187 6.88 -13.56 23.28
C GLY A 187 5.76 -13.91 22.30
N THR A 188 4.52 -13.84 22.77
CA THR A 188 3.30 -14.07 21.98
C THR A 188 2.46 -12.79 21.93
N LEU A 189 1.82 -12.54 20.78
CA LEU A 189 0.92 -11.41 20.62
C LEU A 189 -0.23 -11.49 21.63
N GLN A 190 -0.46 -10.40 22.38
CA GLN A 190 -1.54 -10.29 23.36
C GLN A 190 -2.88 -10.07 22.65
N LYS A 191 -3.98 -10.37 23.34
CA LYS A 191 -5.32 -10.12 22.81
C LYS A 191 -5.78 -8.66 23.00
N GLY A 192 -5.35 -8.01 24.09
CA GLY A 192 -5.83 -6.70 24.48
C GLY A 192 -7.31 -6.66 24.83
N THR A 193 -7.84 -5.45 24.97
CA THR A 193 -9.26 -5.17 25.21
C THR A 193 -9.73 -4.03 24.29
N PRO A 194 -11.03 -3.75 24.17
CA PRO A 194 -11.50 -2.60 23.39
C PRO A 194 -10.94 -1.24 23.87
N GLN A 195 -10.74 -1.09 25.20
CA GLN A 195 -10.20 0.13 25.81
C GLN A 195 -8.68 0.21 25.71
N ASP A 196 -8.00 -0.94 25.70
CA ASP A 196 -6.55 -1.06 25.61
C ASP A 196 -6.16 -2.10 24.54
N PRO A 197 -6.26 -1.75 23.25
CA PRO A 197 -5.97 -2.68 22.16
C PRO A 197 -4.54 -3.22 22.22
N ALA A 198 -4.36 -4.48 21.82
CA ALA A 198 -3.02 -5.07 21.72
C ALA A 198 -2.23 -4.50 20.54
N VAL A 199 -2.93 -4.02 19.52
CA VAL A 199 -2.30 -3.42 18.34
C VAL A 199 -2.98 -2.08 18.05
N THR A 200 -2.18 -1.03 17.99
CA THR A 200 -2.65 0.29 17.53
C THR A 200 -1.71 0.79 16.44
N LYS A 201 -2.29 1.28 15.36
CA LYS A 201 -1.56 2.04 14.34
C LYS A 201 -2.31 3.34 14.08
N GLU A 202 -1.57 4.44 14.17
CA GLU A 202 -2.09 5.78 13.96
C GLU A 202 -1.20 6.53 12.94
N SER A 203 -1.84 7.35 12.12
CA SER A 203 -1.15 8.22 11.17
C SER A 203 -1.74 9.61 11.24
N VAL A 204 -0.87 10.63 11.33
CA VAL A 204 -1.24 12.03 11.28
C VAL A 204 -0.75 12.61 9.96
N HIS A 205 -1.67 13.10 9.15
CA HIS A 205 -1.44 13.65 7.83
C HIS A 205 -1.73 15.14 7.78
N HIS A 206 -1.21 15.78 6.71
CA HIS A 206 -1.40 17.20 6.49
C HIS A 206 -1.83 17.48 5.05
N PHE A 207 -2.82 18.37 4.89
CA PHE A 207 -3.24 18.79 3.55
C PHE A 207 -2.15 19.60 2.87
N PHE A 208 -1.55 20.53 3.59
CA PHE A 208 -0.40 21.31 3.12
C PHE A 208 0.89 20.73 3.69
N LYS A 209 1.76 20.27 2.80
CA LYS A 209 3.10 19.76 3.12
C LYS A 209 4.04 19.90 1.94
N TYR A 210 5.32 19.74 2.19
CA TYR A 210 6.36 19.70 1.18
C TYR A 210 6.66 18.24 0.82
N VAL A 211 6.85 17.96 -0.47
CA VAL A 211 7.31 16.68 -1.00
C VAL A 211 8.48 16.96 -1.92
N SER A 212 9.63 16.34 -1.67
CA SER A 212 10.87 16.60 -2.43
C SER A 212 11.27 18.08 -2.49
N GLY A 213 11.00 18.83 -1.40
CA GLY A 213 11.34 20.26 -1.30
C GLY A 213 10.32 21.25 -1.89
N GLU A 214 9.30 20.76 -2.59
CA GLU A 214 8.26 21.59 -3.21
C GLU A 214 6.91 21.44 -2.51
N PRO A 215 6.08 22.50 -2.44
CA PRO A 215 4.73 22.39 -1.93
C PRO A 215 3.90 21.38 -2.73
N LEU A 216 3.27 20.44 -2.07
CA LEU A 216 2.38 19.49 -2.71
C LEU A 216 1.06 20.18 -3.09
N ILE A 217 0.84 20.39 -4.38
CA ILE A 217 -0.44 20.89 -4.91
C ILE A 217 -1.37 19.70 -5.13
N ARG A 218 -2.59 19.83 -4.61
CA ARG A 218 -3.61 18.78 -4.69
C ARG A 218 -4.69 19.17 -5.68
N PRO A 219 -5.20 18.25 -6.50
CA PRO A 219 -6.37 18.52 -7.30
C PRO A 219 -7.58 18.79 -6.40
N SER A 220 -8.49 19.67 -6.81
CA SER A 220 -9.66 20.05 -5.98
C SER A 220 -10.57 18.86 -5.65
N TRP A 221 -10.64 17.86 -6.53
CA TRP A 221 -11.43 16.65 -6.30
C TRP A 221 -10.94 15.81 -5.11
N PHE A 222 -9.67 15.97 -4.70
CA PHE A 222 -9.10 15.31 -3.52
C PHE A 222 -9.88 15.65 -2.23
N PHE A 223 -10.51 16.83 -2.18
CA PHE A 223 -11.27 17.29 -1.02
C PHE A 223 -12.75 16.88 -1.06
N ASP A 224 -13.22 16.26 -2.15
CA ASP A 224 -14.54 15.65 -2.23
C ASP A 224 -14.46 14.19 -1.81
N VAL A 225 -14.99 13.88 -0.62
CA VAL A 225 -14.99 12.50 -0.09
C VAL A 225 -15.77 11.50 -0.94
N LYS A 226 -16.63 11.96 -1.88
CA LYS A 226 -17.25 11.07 -2.89
C LYS A 226 -16.27 10.65 -3.98
N GLN A 227 -15.23 11.45 -4.20
CA GLN A 227 -14.21 11.18 -5.21
C GLN A 227 -12.95 10.57 -4.60
N GLN A 228 -12.48 11.09 -3.45
CA GLN A 228 -11.29 10.60 -2.76
C GLN A 228 -11.59 9.42 -1.83
N GLY A 229 -12.75 9.42 -1.18
CA GLY A 229 -13.07 8.61 -0.01
C GLY A 229 -12.83 9.38 1.29
N GLU A 230 -13.54 9.01 2.35
CA GLU A 230 -13.29 9.54 3.68
C GLU A 230 -11.99 8.96 4.28
N GLY A 231 -11.43 9.60 5.29
CA GLY A 231 -10.20 9.13 5.95
C GLY A 231 -10.27 7.67 6.42
N VAL A 232 -11.45 7.22 6.84
CA VAL A 232 -11.72 5.81 7.23
C VAL A 232 -11.45 4.80 6.12
N VAL A 233 -11.53 5.18 4.85
CA VAL A 233 -11.30 4.27 3.70
C VAL A 233 -10.04 4.63 2.91
N ASP A 234 -9.46 5.81 3.13
CA ASP A 234 -8.24 6.24 2.43
C ASP A 234 -6.98 5.78 3.19
N VAL A 235 -6.50 6.56 4.14
CA VAL A 235 -5.23 6.27 4.83
C VAL A 235 -5.32 5.06 5.74
N THR A 236 -6.47 4.83 6.41
CA THR A 236 -6.63 3.66 7.26
C THR A 236 -6.48 2.33 6.51
N THR A 237 -6.59 2.34 5.18
CA THR A 237 -6.29 1.16 4.34
C THR A 237 -4.85 0.67 4.57
N HIS A 238 -3.87 1.58 4.64
CA HIS A 238 -2.49 1.22 5.00
C HIS A 238 -2.39 0.64 6.41
N LEU A 239 -3.09 1.25 7.38
CA LEU A 239 -3.00 0.85 8.78
C LEU A 239 -3.62 -0.52 9.03
N VAL A 240 -4.77 -0.81 8.42
CA VAL A 240 -5.42 -2.13 8.46
C VAL A 240 -4.54 -3.17 7.78
N ASP A 241 -3.94 -2.84 6.64
CA ASP A 241 -2.97 -3.70 5.94
C ASP A 241 -1.79 -4.06 6.82
N LEU A 242 -1.15 -3.07 7.44
CA LEU A 242 -0.01 -3.28 8.34
C LEU A 242 -0.37 -4.11 9.57
N ILE A 243 -1.59 -3.94 10.14
CA ILE A 243 -2.06 -4.77 11.25
C ILE A 243 -2.17 -6.24 10.82
N GLN A 244 -2.82 -6.52 9.68
CA GLN A 244 -2.95 -7.87 9.13
C GLN A 244 -1.57 -8.47 8.86
N TRP A 245 -0.72 -7.74 8.16
CA TRP A 245 0.60 -8.17 7.70
C TRP A 245 1.60 -8.41 8.83
N SER A 246 1.52 -7.62 9.92
CA SER A 246 2.43 -7.75 11.06
C SER A 246 1.97 -8.80 12.07
N CYS A 247 0.66 -8.88 12.34
CA CYS A 247 0.12 -9.79 13.35
C CYS A 247 0.03 -11.24 12.87
N PHE A 248 -0.31 -11.45 11.60
CA PHE A 248 -0.54 -12.77 11.02
C PHE A 248 0.17 -12.91 9.67
N PRO A 249 1.52 -12.83 9.66
CA PRO A 249 2.30 -12.81 8.43
C PRO A 249 2.11 -14.09 7.62
N ASN A 250 1.85 -13.90 6.31
CA ASN A 250 1.68 -14.97 5.32
C ASN A 250 0.50 -15.92 5.61
N GLN A 251 -0.45 -15.52 6.45
CA GLN A 251 -1.64 -16.30 6.78
C GLN A 251 -2.87 -15.74 6.07
N ILE A 252 -3.72 -16.64 5.57
CA ILE A 252 -5.01 -16.30 4.97
C ILE A 252 -5.94 -15.76 6.06
N ILE A 253 -6.49 -14.56 5.86
CA ILE A 253 -7.51 -13.95 6.72
C ILE A 253 -8.85 -14.05 6.02
N ASP A 254 -9.80 -14.71 6.66
CA ASP A 254 -11.21 -14.77 6.24
C ASP A 254 -12.00 -13.67 6.95
N TYR A 255 -12.39 -12.61 6.22
CA TYR A 255 -13.07 -11.48 6.83
C TYR A 255 -14.38 -11.84 7.54
N LYS A 256 -15.06 -12.92 7.12
CA LYS A 256 -16.32 -13.36 7.74
C LYS A 256 -16.12 -14.03 9.11
N LYS A 257 -14.95 -14.64 9.32
CA LYS A 257 -14.62 -15.40 10.54
C LYS A 257 -13.65 -14.64 11.44
N ASP A 258 -12.66 -14.03 10.85
CA ASP A 258 -11.49 -13.50 11.56
C ASP A 258 -11.67 -12.03 11.97
N ILE A 259 -12.60 -11.28 11.34
CA ILE A 259 -12.79 -9.85 11.59
C ILE A 259 -14.16 -9.59 12.23
N LYS A 260 -14.13 -8.83 13.34
CA LYS A 260 -15.35 -8.33 13.99
C LYS A 260 -15.16 -6.83 14.28
N LEU A 261 -15.93 -5.98 13.60
CA LEU A 261 -15.97 -4.55 13.90
C LEU A 261 -16.63 -4.31 15.25
N ILE A 262 -16.02 -3.46 16.06
CA ILE A 262 -16.51 -3.06 17.39
C ILE A 262 -17.08 -1.66 17.34
N ASN A 263 -16.28 -0.73 16.79
CA ASN A 263 -16.62 0.68 16.71
C ASN A 263 -15.95 1.32 15.50
N ALA A 264 -16.58 2.36 14.97
CA ALA A 264 -15.94 3.26 14.01
C ALA A 264 -16.48 4.67 14.22
N THR A 265 -15.60 5.64 14.02
CA THR A 265 -15.91 7.08 14.07
C THR A 265 -15.30 7.77 12.87
N HIS A 266 -15.91 8.89 12.46
CA HIS A 266 -15.38 9.80 11.47
C HIS A 266 -15.65 11.25 11.87
N SER A 267 -14.79 12.16 11.43
CA SER A 267 -15.00 13.61 11.65
C SER A 267 -14.32 14.41 10.54
N ALA A 268 -14.78 15.66 10.40
CA ALA A 268 -14.24 16.57 9.41
C ALA A 268 -13.03 17.36 9.96
N THR A 269 -12.15 17.72 9.05
CA THR A 269 -11.18 18.80 9.23
C THR A 269 -11.69 20.01 8.47
N THR A 270 -11.78 21.12 9.17
CA THR A 270 -12.27 22.39 8.61
C THR A 270 -11.15 23.10 7.85
N MET A 271 -11.42 23.54 6.63
CA MET A 271 -10.52 24.33 5.80
C MET A 271 -11.11 25.67 5.43
N THR A 272 -10.34 26.76 5.59
CA THR A 272 -10.75 28.09 5.13
C THR A 272 -10.57 28.24 3.60
N PRO A 273 -11.22 29.24 2.94
CA PRO A 273 -10.98 29.51 1.52
C PRO A 273 -9.52 29.76 1.19
N GLU A 274 -8.80 30.49 2.06
CA GLU A 274 -7.38 30.80 1.89
C GLU A 274 -6.51 29.53 1.96
N GLN A 275 -6.85 28.63 2.88
CA GLN A 275 -6.20 27.33 3.01
C GLN A 275 -6.45 26.46 1.78
N PHE A 276 -7.70 26.43 1.29
CA PHE A 276 -8.04 25.71 0.05
C PHE A 276 -7.26 26.22 -1.16
N LYS A 277 -7.24 27.57 -1.34
CA LYS A 277 -6.45 28.21 -2.40
C LYS A 277 -4.96 27.84 -2.29
N LEU A 278 -4.40 27.82 -1.08
CA LEU A 278 -2.99 27.50 -0.88
C LEU A 278 -2.63 26.11 -1.40
N VAL A 279 -3.47 25.10 -1.13
CA VAL A 279 -3.19 23.69 -1.46
C VAL A 279 -3.66 23.26 -2.85
N THR A 280 -4.63 23.99 -3.46
CA THR A 280 -5.19 23.62 -4.77
C THR A 280 -4.84 24.59 -5.89
N LYS A 281 -4.41 25.82 -5.55
CA LYS A 281 -4.28 26.98 -6.45
C LYS A 281 -5.60 27.46 -7.05
N ASN A 282 -6.75 27.01 -6.57
CA ASN A 282 -8.07 27.46 -6.98
C ASN A 282 -8.60 28.52 -6.02
N ASP A 283 -9.13 29.61 -6.56
CA ASP A 283 -9.65 30.75 -5.76
C ASP A 283 -11.00 30.46 -5.09
N THR A 284 -11.76 29.52 -5.64
CA THR A 284 -13.13 29.20 -5.19
C THR A 284 -13.33 27.70 -5.11
N TYR A 285 -14.27 27.29 -4.25
CA TYR A 285 -14.70 25.91 -4.20
C TYR A 285 -15.48 25.53 -5.47
N PRO A 286 -15.10 24.46 -6.18
CA PRO A 286 -15.92 23.92 -7.26
C PRO A 286 -17.32 23.53 -6.79
N ASP A 287 -18.29 23.49 -7.71
CA ASP A 287 -19.71 23.23 -7.39
C ASP A 287 -19.94 21.93 -6.62
N TYR A 288 -19.19 20.88 -6.94
CA TYR A 288 -19.31 19.59 -6.26
C TYR A 288 -18.86 19.62 -4.78
N LEU A 289 -18.09 20.64 -4.34
CA LEU A 289 -17.68 20.82 -2.94
C LEU A 289 -18.67 21.69 -2.14
N LYS A 290 -19.54 22.46 -2.81
CA LYS A 290 -20.45 23.41 -2.12
C LYS A 290 -21.35 22.73 -1.09
N LYS A 291 -21.69 21.45 -1.29
CA LYS A 291 -22.49 20.66 -0.35
C LYS A 291 -21.83 20.46 1.01
N ASP A 292 -20.50 20.52 1.05
CA ASP A 292 -19.68 20.27 2.24
C ASP A 292 -19.19 21.61 2.87
N VAL A 293 -19.63 22.75 2.33
CA VAL A 293 -19.30 24.08 2.87
C VAL A 293 -20.28 24.46 3.99
N LYS A 294 -19.73 24.79 5.17
CA LYS A 294 -20.48 25.35 6.30
C LYS A 294 -20.03 26.78 6.59
N GLY A 295 -20.95 27.72 6.46
CA GLY A 295 -20.59 29.14 6.44
C GLY A 295 -19.69 29.45 5.25
N LYS A 296 -18.42 29.76 5.49
CA LYS A 296 -17.42 29.96 4.44
C LYS A 296 -16.38 28.84 4.34
N ASN A 297 -16.39 27.91 5.27
CA ASN A 297 -15.34 26.90 5.40
C ASN A 297 -15.78 25.55 4.83
N LEU A 298 -14.86 24.83 4.24
CA LEU A 298 -15.04 23.47 3.72
C LEU A 298 -14.81 22.46 4.85
N GLU A 299 -15.75 21.55 5.05
CA GLU A 299 -15.66 20.42 5.97
C GLU A 299 -15.25 19.15 5.23
N VAL A 300 -14.00 18.69 5.44
CA VAL A 300 -13.47 17.49 4.77
C VAL A 300 -13.44 16.34 5.77
N TYR A 301 -14.27 15.30 5.58
CA TYR A 301 -14.32 14.11 6.45
C TYR A 301 -13.08 13.21 6.26
N ALA A 302 -11.95 13.72 6.70
CA ALA A 302 -10.64 13.10 6.53
C ALA A 302 -10.14 12.34 7.78
N ASN A 303 -10.78 12.53 8.94
CA ASN A 303 -10.40 11.86 10.18
C ASN A 303 -11.25 10.61 10.40
N GLY A 304 -10.65 9.58 11.01
CA GLY A 304 -11.38 8.39 11.35
C GLY A 304 -10.64 7.41 12.25
N GLN A 305 -11.41 6.60 12.96
CA GLN A 305 -10.90 5.51 13.80
C GLN A 305 -11.73 4.27 13.57
N ILE A 306 -11.07 3.13 13.54
CA ILE A 306 -11.66 1.79 13.46
C ILE A 306 -11.17 0.98 14.65
N ASP A 307 -12.08 0.52 15.51
CA ASP A 307 -11.82 -0.46 16.55
C ASP A 307 -12.43 -1.80 16.13
N TYR A 308 -11.61 -2.85 16.08
CA TYR A 308 -12.07 -4.17 15.64
C TYR A 308 -11.25 -5.30 16.28
N THR A 309 -11.68 -6.54 16.12
CA THR A 309 -10.84 -7.70 16.40
C THR A 309 -10.43 -8.39 15.12
N LEU A 310 -9.18 -8.84 15.11
CA LEU A 310 -8.61 -9.74 14.10
C LEU A 310 -8.20 -11.04 14.80
N ARG A 311 -8.93 -12.13 14.56
CA ARG A 311 -8.74 -13.41 15.26
C ARG A 311 -8.76 -13.27 16.79
N GLY A 312 -9.63 -12.42 17.32
CA GLY A 312 -9.74 -12.14 18.73
C GLY A 312 -8.69 -11.21 19.32
N VAL A 313 -7.76 -10.72 18.52
CA VAL A 313 -6.82 -9.64 18.90
C VAL A 313 -7.49 -8.30 18.68
N HIS A 314 -7.63 -7.50 19.74
CA HIS A 314 -8.15 -6.14 19.65
C HIS A 314 -7.15 -5.23 18.96
N ALA A 315 -7.62 -4.57 17.91
CA ALA A 315 -6.83 -3.67 17.07
C ALA A 315 -7.53 -2.33 16.88
N ARG A 316 -6.74 -1.27 16.78
CA ARG A 316 -7.16 0.09 16.47
C ARG A 316 -6.36 0.62 15.30
N ALA A 317 -7.06 1.17 14.29
CA ALA A 317 -6.48 1.96 13.22
C ALA A 317 -7.08 3.36 13.27
N SER A 318 -6.28 4.42 13.30
CA SER A 318 -6.77 5.81 13.32
C SER A 318 -5.98 6.71 12.39
N VAL A 319 -6.69 7.64 11.75
CA VAL A 319 -6.10 8.68 10.90
C VAL A 319 -6.60 10.04 11.34
N ILE A 320 -5.67 10.98 11.41
CA ILE A 320 -5.92 12.39 11.70
C ILE A 320 -5.35 13.21 10.55
N TRP A 321 -6.13 14.13 10.02
CA TRP A 321 -5.69 15.13 9.06
C TRP A 321 -5.75 16.52 9.65
N ASN A 322 -4.61 17.18 9.71
CA ASN A 322 -4.51 18.59 10.01
C ASN A 322 -4.28 19.39 8.72
N PHE A 323 -4.44 20.71 8.79
CA PHE A 323 -4.16 21.52 7.62
C PHE A 323 -2.67 21.51 7.28
N GLN A 324 -1.80 21.80 8.23
CA GLN A 324 -0.37 21.93 8.03
C GLN A 324 0.43 21.33 9.17
N ALA A 325 1.55 20.69 8.85
CA ALA A 325 2.52 20.23 9.82
C ALA A 325 3.27 21.42 10.47
N PRO A 326 3.78 21.27 11.69
CA PRO A 326 4.75 22.21 12.24
C PRO A 326 5.92 22.41 11.27
N GLN A 327 6.49 23.62 11.26
CA GLN A 327 7.57 23.96 10.33
C GLN A 327 8.74 22.97 10.42
N GLY A 328 9.23 22.51 9.27
CA GLY A 328 10.32 21.55 9.17
C GLY A 328 9.94 20.10 9.48
N THR A 329 8.63 19.82 9.66
CA THR A 329 8.13 18.46 9.91
C THR A 329 7.18 18.01 8.80
N GLY A 330 6.74 16.77 8.85
CA GLY A 330 5.80 16.18 7.90
C GLY A 330 4.75 15.31 8.59
N ASP A 331 4.21 14.36 7.85
CA ASP A 331 3.31 13.36 8.39
C ASP A 331 4.03 12.51 9.43
N THR A 332 3.29 12.06 10.45
CA THR A 332 3.83 11.24 11.54
C THR A 332 3.07 9.95 11.70
N HIS A 333 3.75 8.95 12.26
CA HIS A 333 3.21 7.63 12.45
C HIS A 333 3.47 7.14 13.87
N TYR A 334 2.47 6.48 14.47
CA TYR A 334 2.58 5.78 15.74
C TYR A 334 2.12 4.35 15.57
N SER A 335 2.85 3.41 16.19
CA SER A 335 2.46 2.00 16.20
C SER A 335 2.85 1.35 17.50
N ILE A 336 1.99 0.50 18.04
CA ILE A 336 2.30 -0.41 19.14
C ILE A 336 1.79 -1.81 18.83
N MET A 337 2.61 -2.82 19.12
CA MET A 337 2.23 -4.23 19.19
C MET A 337 2.61 -4.76 20.57
N LYS A 338 1.65 -5.26 21.33
CA LYS A 338 1.85 -5.76 22.70
C LYS A 338 2.11 -7.25 22.70
N GLY A 339 3.31 -7.62 23.13
CA GLY A 339 3.73 -9.00 23.32
C GLY A 339 3.70 -9.43 24.79
N SER A 340 3.86 -10.73 25.05
CA SER A 340 3.92 -11.24 26.42
C SER A 340 5.26 -10.99 27.13
N LYS A 341 6.30 -10.55 26.39
CA LYS A 341 7.63 -10.23 26.95
C LYS A 341 8.01 -8.77 26.73
N ALA A 342 7.63 -8.18 25.60
CA ALA A 342 7.92 -6.80 25.26
C ALA A 342 6.84 -6.20 24.37
N ASN A 343 6.71 -4.89 24.39
CA ASN A 343 5.99 -4.11 23.40
C ASN A 343 6.95 -3.65 22.31
N LEU A 344 6.53 -3.73 21.06
CA LEU A 344 7.23 -3.16 19.92
C LEU A 344 6.54 -1.87 19.53
N ILE A 345 7.23 -0.73 19.63
CA ILE A 345 6.62 0.58 19.49
C ILE A 345 7.38 1.42 18.48
N ILE A 346 6.68 1.95 17.50
CA ILE A 346 7.20 2.99 16.59
C ILE A 346 6.68 4.33 17.09
N ARG A 347 7.58 5.27 17.37
CA ARG A 347 7.25 6.66 17.69
C ARG A 347 7.91 7.59 16.67
N GLN A 348 7.21 8.66 16.33
CA GLN A 348 7.67 9.67 15.38
C GLN A 348 7.24 11.07 15.87
N GLY A 349 7.47 11.36 17.13
CA GLY A 349 7.16 12.64 17.75
C GLY A 349 8.33 13.60 17.82
N LYS A 350 8.16 14.69 18.59
CA LYS A 350 9.20 15.69 18.83
C LYS A 350 10.46 15.09 19.44
N GLU A 351 10.32 14.13 20.37
CA GLU A 351 11.45 13.44 21.03
C GLU A 351 12.28 12.61 20.05
N GLN A 352 11.69 12.16 18.93
CA GLN A 352 12.35 11.44 17.86
C GLN A 352 12.76 12.35 16.70
N ASN A 353 12.73 13.68 16.89
CA ASN A 353 12.95 14.66 15.82
C ASN A 353 12.08 14.40 14.59
N PHE A 354 10.83 13.95 14.80
CA PHE A 354 9.84 13.59 13.77
C PHE A 354 10.31 12.50 12.78
N LYS A 355 11.28 11.67 13.18
CA LYS A 355 11.69 10.49 12.43
C LYS A 355 11.14 9.23 13.09
N PRO A 356 10.73 8.20 12.33
CA PRO A 356 10.26 6.95 12.90
C PRO A 356 11.40 6.24 13.65
N VAL A 357 11.17 5.92 14.92
CA VAL A 357 12.11 5.17 15.77
C VAL A 357 11.38 3.98 16.36
N LEU A 358 11.96 2.80 16.20
CA LEU A 358 11.43 1.55 16.73
C LEU A 358 12.05 1.24 18.10
N TYR A 359 11.20 0.96 19.07
CA TYR A 359 11.56 0.59 20.43
C TYR A 359 11.11 -0.84 20.75
N ILE A 360 11.93 -1.54 21.54
CA ILE A 360 11.58 -2.80 22.22
C ILE A 360 11.45 -2.44 23.71
N GLU A 361 10.23 -2.26 24.19
CA GLU A 361 9.94 -1.97 25.60
C GLU A 361 9.67 -3.27 26.35
N ALA A 362 10.63 -3.72 27.16
CA ALA A 362 10.53 -4.94 27.96
C ALA A 362 9.47 -4.81 29.06
N LEU A 363 8.67 -5.84 29.27
CA LEU A 363 7.75 -5.93 30.41
C LEU A 363 8.49 -6.30 31.71
N SER A 364 9.64 -6.96 31.58
CA SER A 364 10.53 -7.32 32.70
C SER A 364 11.98 -7.34 32.23
N ASN A 365 12.85 -6.56 32.86
CA ASN A 365 14.28 -6.46 32.56
C ASN A 365 15.11 -7.37 33.46
N THR A 366 15.06 -8.69 33.21
CA THR A 366 15.97 -9.63 33.88
C THR A 366 17.25 -9.83 33.06
N PRO A 367 18.41 -10.10 33.67
CA PRO A 367 19.64 -10.42 32.94
C PRO A 367 19.48 -11.58 31.94
N ALA A 368 18.65 -12.56 32.28
CA ALA A 368 18.35 -13.69 31.40
C ALA A 368 17.57 -13.25 30.15
N TYR A 369 16.59 -12.36 30.31
CA TYR A 369 15.84 -11.82 29.18
C TYR A 369 16.74 -10.92 28.29
N GLU A 370 17.56 -10.06 28.88
CA GLU A 370 18.51 -9.23 28.13
C GLU A 370 19.47 -10.08 27.28
N LYS A 371 20.03 -11.14 27.86
CA LYS A 371 20.86 -12.10 27.12
C LYS A 371 20.09 -12.74 25.97
N SER A 372 18.86 -13.19 26.23
CA SER A 372 17.98 -13.81 25.21
C SER A 372 17.68 -12.84 24.05
N VAL A 373 17.41 -11.57 24.35
CA VAL A 373 17.20 -10.52 23.33
C VAL A 373 18.45 -10.32 22.49
N ALA A 374 19.61 -10.16 23.12
CA ALA A 374 20.88 -9.93 22.41
C ALA A 374 21.24 -11.11 21.48
N GLU A 375 21.02 -12.35 21.93
CA GLU A 375 21.26 -13.54 21.10
C GLU A 375 20.27 -13.64 19.94
N ALA A 376 18.97 -13.45 20.19
CA ALA A 376 17.95 -13.54 19.17
C ALA A 376 18.05 -12.42 18.13
N PHE A 377 18.46 -11.22 18.53
CA PHE A 377 18.62 -10.07 17.63
C PHE A 377 19.71 -10.28 16.59
N LYS A 378 20.74 -11.09 16.86
CA LYS A 378 21.78 -11.44 15.86
C LYS A 378 21.19 -12.03 14.59
N LYS A 379 20.09 -12.81 14.69
CA LYS A 379 19.41 -13.35 13.51
C LYS A 379 18.77 -12.24 12.68
N VAL A 380 18.18 -11.24 13.32
CA VAL A 380 17.61 -10.06 12.62
C VAL A 380 18.71 -9.25 11.94
N GLN A 381 19.89 -9.10 12.58
CA GLN A 381 21.08 -8.45 12.01
C GLN A 381 21.60 -9.18 10.75
N THR A 382 21.40 -10.50 10.64
CA THR A 382 21.77 -11.25 9.41
C THR A 382 20.92 -10.80 8.21
N THR A 383 19.64 -10.52 8.43
CA THR A 383 18.72 -10.03 7.38
C THR A 383 18.90 -8.54 7.11
N TYR A 384 19.20 -7.77 8.17
CA TYR A 384 19.37 -6.31 8.12
C TYR A 384 20.74 -5.90 8.67
N PRO A 385 21.83 -6.06 7.90
CA PRO A 385 23.19 -5.77 8.38
C PRO A 385 23.40 -4.33 8.84
N GLY A 386 23.92 -4.19 10.06
CA GLY A 386 24.26 -2.90 10.66
C GLY A 386 23.18 -2.31 11.56
N ILE A 387 22.03 -2.97 11.74
CA ILE A 387 21.09 -2.56 12.79
C ILE A 387 21.67 -2.93 14.17
N GLU A 388 21.40 -2.12 15.19
CA GLU A 388 21.93 -2.31 16.54
C GLU A 388 20.84 -2.07 17.58
N LEU A 389 21.07 -2.61 18.79
CA LEU A 389 20.28 -2.33 19.97
C LEU A 389 21.00 -1.34 20.88
N LYS A 390 20.43 -0.18 21.05
CA LYS A 390 20.88 0.81 22.01
C LYS A 390 20.00 0.75 23.26
N LYS A 391 20.59 0.41 24.40
CA LYS A 391 19.86 0.34 25.67
C LYS A 391 19.23 1.69 26.00
N ASN A 392 17.95 1.68 26.36
CA ASN A 392 17.28 2.81 26.97
C ASN A 392 16.41 2.32 28.15
N GLY A 393 16.05 3.21 29.08
CA GLY A 393 15.58 2.85 30.44
C GLY A 393 14.60 1.68 30.55
N LYS A 394 13.67 1.52 29.57
CA LYS A 394 12.66 0.45 29.56
C LYS A 394 12.98 -0.71 28.61
N GLY A 395 14.14 -0.69 27.95
CA GLY A 395 14.48 -1.71 26.97
C GLY A 395 15.51 -1.25 25.97
N TRP A 396 15.16 -1.22 24.68
CA TRP A 396 16.09 -0.85 23.62
C TRP A 396 15.42 0.02 22.55
N GLU A 397 16.20 0.94 22.02
CA GLU A 397 15.99 1.57 20.73
C GLU A 397 16.67 0.72 19.66
N VAL A 398 15.98 0.47 18.56
CA VAL A 398 16.57 -0.18 17.38
C VAL A 398 17.20 0.90 16.51
N VAL A 399 18.54 0.95 16.51
CA VAL A 399 19.30 1.89 15.68
C VAL A 399 19.35 1.37 14.26
N ILE A 400 18.81 2.16 13.33
CA ILE A 400 18.66 1.78 11.92
C ILE A 400 19.63 2.60 11.08
N PRO A 401 20.59 1.97 10.34
CA PRO A 401 21.50 2.69 9.46
C PRO A 401 20.76 3.48 8.36
N LYS A 402 21.26 4.66 8.02
CA LYS A 402 20.67 5.56 7.01
C LYS A 402 20.46 4.90 5.63
N LYS A 403 21.23 3.88 5.29
CA LYS A 403 21.06 3.13 4.02
C LYS A 403 19.69 2.48 3.85
N TYR A 404 18.92 2.30 4.93
CA TYR A 404 17.56 1.76 4.90
C TYR A 404 16.47 2.84 4.81
N ASP A 405 16.82 4.10 5.03
CA ASP A 405 15.92 5.25 4.87
C ASP A 405 15.95 5.71 3.41
N ILE A 406 15.31 4.92 2.57
CA ILE A 406 15.30 5.12 1.10
C ILE A 406 14.17 6.01 0.60
N GLY A 407 13.24 6.37 1.48
CA GLY A 407 12.11 7.26 1.20
C GLY A 407 10.93 6.60 0.48
N HIS A 408 9.80 7.27 0.56
CA HIS A 408 8.50 6.79 0.06
C HIS A 408 8.48 6.49 -1.45
N GLU A 409 9.17 7.29 -2.25
CA GLU A 409 9.22 7.09 -3.72
C GLU A 409 9.88 5.75 -4.09
N ALA A 410 10.96 5.38 -3.40
CA ALA A 410 11.62 4.09 -3.60
C ALA A 410 10.74 2.90 -3.17
N HIS A 411 9.86 3.09 -2.17
CA HIS A 411 8.91 2.05 -1.76
C HIS A 411 7.91 1.72 -2.87
N PHE A 412 7.51 2.69 -3.70
CA PHE A 412 6.70 2.43 -4.89
C PHE A 412 7.41 1.50 -5.88
N SER A 413 8.68 1.77 -6.16
CA SER A 413 9.50 0.93 -7.04
C SER A 413 9.62 -0.50 -6.49
N GLN A 414 9.74 -0.65 -5.17
CA GLN A 414 9.78 -1.98 -4.53
C GLN A 414 8.45 -2.73 -4.68
N VAL A 415 7.29 -2.07 -4.49
CA VAL A 415 5.97 -2.67 -4.73
C VAL A 415 5.81 -3.05 -6.19
N ALA A 416 6.14 -2.14 -7.12
CA ALA A 416 6.04 -2.39 -8.56
C ALA A 416 6.92 -3.56 -8.97
N LYS A 417 8.18 -3.59 -8.54
CA LYS A 417 9.10 -4.71 -8.79
C LYS A 417 8.53 -6.02 -8.26
N LYS A 418 8.03 -6.03 -7.02
CA LYS A 418 7.42 -7.22 -6.42
C LYS A 418 6.22 -7.72 -7.22
N TYR A 419 5.37 -6.81 -7.68
CA TYR A 419 4.23 -7.19 -8.52
C TYR A 419 4.68 -7.74 -9.89
N MET A 420 5.71 -7.17 -10.49
CA MET A 420 6.30 -7.72 -11.73
C MET A 420 6.87 -9.14 -11.52
N ASP A 421 7.48 -9.40 -10.35
CA ASP A 421 7.91 -10.76 -9.98
C ASP A 421 6.71 -11.72 -9.88
N PHE A 422 5.57 -11.28 -9.34
CA PHE A 422 4.34 -12.07 -9.32
C PHE A 422 3.77 -12.31 -10.73
N LEU A 423 3.78 -11.30 -11.61
CA LEU A 423 3.41 -11.47 -13.02
C LEU A 423 4.31 -12.47 -13.73
N LYS A 424 5.62 -12.42 -13.45
CA LYS A 424 6.58 -13.40 -13.95
C LYS A 424 6.32 -14.81 -13.40
N ALA A 425 5.92 -14.93 -12.14
CA ALA A 425 5.53 -16.20 -11.54
C ALA A 425 4.15 -16.68 -12.00
N GLY A 426 3.29 -15.80 -12.53
CA GLY A 426 1.91 -16.07 -12.93
C GLY A 426 0.93 -16.25 -11.76
N LYS A 427 1.35 -15.88 -10.54
CA LYS A 427 0.51 -16.03 -9.33
C LYS A 427 0.94 -15.07 -8.22
N LEU A 428 -0.04 -14.71 -7.38
CA LEU A 428 0.19 -14.08 -6.07
C LEU A 428 0.39 -15.18 -5.00
N PRO A 429 1.03 -14.88 -3.87
CA PRO A 429 0.93 -15.71 -2.68
C PRO A 429 -0.54 -15.94 -2.28
N GLU A 430 -0.86 -17.13 -1.78
CA GLU A 430 -2.26 -17.53 -1.50
C GLU A 430 -2.97 -16.63 -0.51
N TRP A 431 -2.24 -15.99 0.40
CA TRP A 431 -2.79 -15.09 1.41
C TRP A 431 -3.07 -13.67 0.91
N GLU A 432 -2.45 -13.19 -0.19
CA GLU A 432 -2.58 -11.79 -0.64
C GLU A 432 -4.04 -11.43 -1.01
N VAL A 433 -4.68 -12.20 -1.86
CA VAL A 433 -6.06 -11.88 -2.28
C VAL A 433 -7.06 -11.91 -1.12
N PRO A 434 -7.11 -12.97 -0.27
CA PRO A 434 -7.97 -12.95 0.91
C PRO A 434 -7.70 -11.77 1.86
N ASN A 435 -6.43 -11.39 2.03
CA ASN A 435 -6.06 -10.29 2.92
C ASN A 435 -6.41 -8.92 2.32
N MET A 436 -6.27 -8.71 1.00
CA MET A 436 -6.80 -7.53 0.32
C MET A 436 -8.32 -7.42 0.49
N ILE A 437 -9.07 -8.49 0.27
CA ILE A 437 -10.53 -8.52 0.49
C ILE A 437 -10.86 -8.18 1.95
N SER A 438 -10.16 -8.76 2.91
CA SER A 438 -10.37 -8.53 4.34
C SER A 438 -10.09 -7.08 4.74
N LYS A 439 -9.07 -6.47 4.17
CA LYS A 439 -8.71 -5.06 4.36
C LYS A 439 -9.82 -4.12 3.88
N TYR A 440 -10.27 -4.27 2.63
CA TYR A 440 -11.33 -3.43 2.06
C TYR A 440 -12.69 -3.68 2.69
N TYR A 441 -12.98 -4.92 3.14
CA TYR A 441 -14.14 -5.19 4.00
C TYR A 441 -14.08 -4.34 5.28
N THR A 442 -12.96 -4.37 5.98
CA THR A 442 -12.79 -3.69 7.28
C THR A 442 -13.01 -2.18 7.12
N THR A 443 -12.37 -1.54 6.16
CA THR A 443 -12.46 -0.09 5.96
C THR A 443 -13.84 0.35 5.48
N THR A 444 -14.44 -0.32 4.51
CA THR A 444 -15.74 0.08 3.95
C THR A 444 -16.91 -0.20 4.90
N GLN A 445 -16.87 -1.29 5.66
CA GLN A 445 -17.89 -1.55 6.68
C GLN A 445 -17.73 -0.64 7.92
N ALA A 446 -16.50 -0.27 8.27
CA ALA A 446 -16.24 0.74 9.30
C ALA A 446 -16.80 2.10 8.90
N LEU A 447 -16.62 2.52 7.64
CA LEU A 447 -17.22 3.75 7.13
C LEU A 447 -18.74 3.71 7.24
N LYS A 448 -19.39 2.63 6.80
CA LYS A 448 -20.85 2.46 6.93
C LYS A 448 -21.30 2.57 8.39
N MET A 449 -20.57 1.96 9.32
CA MET A 449 -20.85 2.04 10.77
C MET A 449 -20.72 3.48 11.30
N ALA A 450 -19.66 4.21 10.93
CA ALA A 450 -19.43 5.57 11.36
C ALA A 450 -20.52 6.52 10.85
N GLN A 451 -20.90 6.42 9.58
CA GLN A 451 -21.95 7.23 8.96
C GLN A 451 -23.32 6.97 9.58
N SER A 452 -23.66 5.70 9.87
CA SER A 452 -24.94 5.36 10.52
C SER A 452 -25.08 5.99 11.92
N LYS A 453 -24.01 6.04 12.70
CA LYS A 453 -24.00 6.70 14.02
C LYS A 453 -24.18 8.21 13.93
N SER A 454 -23.54 8.85 12.95
CA SER A 454 -23.66 10.29 12.74
C SER A 454 -25.07 10.70 12.27
N ALA A 455 -25.80 9.81 11.58
CA ALA A 455 -27.17 10.04 11.16
C ALA A 455 -28.17 9.95 12.33
N VAL A 456 -27.91 9.10 13.34
CA VAL A 456 -28.76 8.96 14.54
C VAL A 456 -28.60 10.14 15.51
N ASN A 457 -27.45 10.81 15.49
CA ASN A 457 -27.12 11.92 16.38
C ASN A 457 -27.46 13.31 15.79
N ARG A 458 -28.09 13.36 14.62
CA ARG A 458 -28.66 14.54 13.96
C ARG A 458 -30.17 14.54 14.05
#